data_f252411851a1ad190dac37532ffdd074
#
_entry.id   f252411851a1ad190dac37532ffdd074
#
_cell.length_a   1.000
_cell.length_b   1.000
_cell.length_c   1.000
_cell.angle_alpha   90.00
_cell.angle_beta   90.00
_cell.angle_gamma   90.00
#
_symmetry.space_group_name_H-M   'P 1'
#
loop_
_entity.id
_entity.type
_entity.pdbx_description
1 polymer ?
#
loop_
_entity_poly.entity_id
_entity_poly.type
_entity_poly.pdbx_seq_one_letter_code
_entity_poly.pdbx_strand_id
1 'polypeptide(L)'
;MTQLVAQSVINQFFDGTHSDPFAVLGMHETDNGIEIRALLPDANRVFVIEKENQTTLFELTRLDERGFFAGVAPKTRDFFVYQLQVYWGKESQIIEDPYRYHPMINDLDQWLLSEGSFLRPYEVLGAHFIECDGVSGVNFRLWAPNAKRVSVVGDFNYWDGRRHPMRLHPSSGVWELFLPKVSLGQLYKFELVDCHGNFRLKADPYAFSSQLRPDTASQISALPDVVPMTEARRKANQWDQPISIYEVHLGSWRRNLENNFWLDYDQIGDELIPYVQEMGFTHIEFLPLSEFPFDGSWGYQPLGLYSPTSRFGTPDGFRRLVERAHEAGINVILDWVPGHFPSDTHGLAAFDGTALYEHADPREGFHQDWNTLIYNYGRNEVKNFLSSNALYWIERFGIDGIRVDAVASMIYRDYSRAEGEWIPNKYGGRENLEAIEFLKHTNWKIHSEMQGAISIAEESTSFGGVTHPSENGGLGFNFKWNMGWMNDTLSYMQKDPVYRQYHHNQMTFGM
;
A
#
# COMPACT_ATOMS: atom_id res chain seq x y z
N MET A 1 0.55 49.19 -10.56
CA MET A 1 -0.10 47.89 -10.76
C MET A 1 0.07 47.14 -9.45
N THR A 2 -1.01 46.81 -8.80
CA THR A 2 -0.97 45.95 -7.59
C THR A 2 -0.43 44.60 -8.00
N GLN A 3 0.62 44.12 -7.37
CA GLN A 3 1.21 42.83 -7.66
C GLN A 3 0.22 41.77 -7.21
N LEU A 4 -0.33 40.96 -8.14
CA LEU A 4 -1.36 39.96 -7.88
C LEU A 4 -0.86 38.88 -6.90
N VAL A 5 0.39 38.47 -7.02
CA VAL A 5 1.05 37.49 -6.14
C VAL A 5 2.49 37.95 -5.84
N ALA A 6 2.91 37.84 -4.59
CA ALA A 6 4.27 38.19 -4.22
C ALA A 6 5.31 37.23 -4.83
N GLN A 7 6.44 37.77 -5.34
CA GLN A 7 7.50 36.94 -5.94
C GLN A 7 8.05 35.89 -4.98
N SER A 8 8.06 36.16 -3.68
CA SER A 8 8.47 35.18 -2.65
C SER A 8 7.59 33.96 -2.62
N VAL A 9 6.26 34.11 -2.81
CA VAL A 9 5.30 33.02 -2.86
C VAL A 9 5.48 32.18 -4.14
N ILE A 10 5.68 32.87 -5.29
CA ILE A 10 5.97 32.20 -6.57
C ILE A 10 7.24 31.35 -6.44
N ASN A 11 8.30 31.89 -5.81
CA ASN A 11 9.54 31.14 -5.60
C ASN A 11 9.34 29.88 -4.76
N GLN A 12 8.50 29.90 -3.73
CA GLN A 12 8.23 28.73 -2.90
C GLN A 12 7.69 27.52 -3.70
N PHE A 13 6.92 27.76 -4.77
CA PHE A 13 6.47 26.67 -5.66
C PHE A 13 7.64 26.01 -6.37
N PHE A 14 8.57 26.80 -6.90
CA PHE A 14 9.72 26.30 -7.66
C PHE A 14 10.82 25.75 -6.77
N ASP A 15 10.94 26.26 -5.55
CA ASP A 15 11.88 25.78 -4.53
C ASP A 15 11.35 24.53 -3.79
N GLY A 16 10.09 24.13 -4.06
CA GLY A 16 9.46 22.97 -3.44
C GLY A 16 9.21 23.12 -1.93
N THR A 17 8.92 24.34 -1.47
CA THR A 17 8.69 24.64 -0.04
C THR A 17 7.25 25.05 0.27
N HIS A 18 6.36 25.10 -0.73
CA HIS A 18 4.96 25.42 -0.54
C HIS A 18 4.14 24.17 -0.25
N SER A 19 3.56 24.08 0.96
CA SER A 19 2.80 22.89 1.41
C SER A 19 1.29 22.95 1.16
N ASP A 20 0.75 24.12 0.83
CA ASP A 20 -0.67 24.31 0.48
C ASP A 20 -0.84 25.09 -0.82
N PRO A 21 -0.74 24.44 -1.99
CA PRO A 21 -0.95 25.10 -3.27
C PRO A 21 -2.35 25.68 -3.43
N PHE A 22 -3.37 25.17 -2.75
CA PHE A 22 -4.74 25.65 -2.86
C PHE A 22 -4.97 27.00 -2.15
N ALA A 23 -4.11 27.41 -1.25
CA ALA A 23 -4.12 28.75 -0.67
C ALA A 23 -3.71 29.83 -1.70
N VAL A 24 -3.11 29.42 -2.82
CA VAL A 24 -2.58 30.35 -3.84
C VAL A 24 -3.17 30.10 -5.22
N LEU A 25 -3.17 28.85 -5.67
CA LEU A 25 -3.66 28.45 -7.00
C LEU A 25 -5.18 28.27 -7.01
N GLY A 26 -5.78 28.34 -8.20
CA GLY A 26 -7.24 28.28 -8.35
C GLY A 26 -7.89 29.67 -8.30
N MET A 27 -9.15 29.71 -7.91
CA MET A 27 -9.99 30.90 -7.85
C MET A 27 -10.04 31.46 -6.42
N HIS A 28 -9.75 32.75 -6.24
CA HIS A 28 -9.71 33.42 -4.95
C HIS A 28 -10.45 34.75 -4.98
N GLU A 29 -11.17 35.09 -3.91
CA GLU A 29 -11.67 36.42 -3.66
C GLU A 29 -10.56 37.29 -3.04
N THR A 30 -10.31 38.45 -3.63
CA THR A 30 -9.28 39.40 -3.20
C THR A 30 -9.84 40.83 -3.22
N ASP A 31 -9.09 41.78 -2.69
CA ASP A 31 -9.46 43.20 -2.76
C ASP A 31 -9.61 43.72 -4.21
N ASN A 32 -9.05 43.03 -5.19
CA ASN A 32 -9.16 43.35 -6.61
C ASN A 32 -10.38 42.73 -7.30
N GLY A 33 -11.13 41.86 -6.61
CA GLY A 33 -12.20 41.02 -7.12
C GLY A 33 -11.80 39.54 -7.17
N ILE A 34 -12.47 38.79 -8.03
CA ILE A 34 -12.18 37.35 -8.21
C ILE A 34 -10.91 37.19 -9.06
N GLU A 35 -9.88 36.61 -8.50
CA GLU A 35 -8.62 36.27 -9.17
C GLU A 35 -8.56 34.76 -9.47
N ILE A 36 -8.04 34.41 -10.67
CA ILE A 36 -7.65 33.02 -11.00
C ILE A 36 -6.14 32.98 -11.17
N ARG A 37 -5.54 31.99 -10.54
CA ARG A 37 -4.07 31.79 -10.50
C ARG A 37 -3.75 30.37 -10.88
N ALA A 38 -2.78 30.16 -11.79
CA ALA A 38 -2.41 28.86 -12.31
C ALA A 38 -0.90 28.70 -12.40
N LEU A 39 -0.41 27.50 -12.06
CA LEU A 39 0.96 27.07 -12.25
C LEU A 39 1.00 26.08 -13.42
N LEU A 40 1.45 26.57 -14.58
CA LEU A 40 1.48 25.85 -15.85
C LEU A 40 2.87 25.98 -16.49
N PRO A 41 3.84 25.16 -16.07
CA PRO A 41 5.17 25.17 -16.63
C PRO A 41 5.15 25.03 -18.16
N ASP A 42 6.03 25.80 -18.81
CA ASP A 42 6.23 25.80 -20.27
C ASP A 42 5.03 26.33 -21.09
N ALA A 43 3.95 26.75 -20.45
CA ALA A 43 2.83 27.39 -21.16
C ALA A 43 3.21 28.81 -21.64
N ASN A 44 2.73 29.18 -22.83
CA ASN A 44 2.95 30.50 -23.42
C ASN A 44 1.83 31.49 -23.09
N ARG A 45 0.57 31.02 -23.18
CA ARG A 45 -0.63 31.81 -22.93
C ARG A 45 -1.69 30.95 -22.26
N VAL A 46 -2.51 31.56 -21.40
CA VAL A 46 -3.59 30.90 -20.67
C VAL A 46 -4.83 31.78 -20.70
N PHE A 47 -5.96 31.21 -21.11
CA PHE A 47 -7.26 31.88 -21.09
C PHE A 47 -8.18 31.15 -20.12
N VAL A 48 -8.98 31.92 -19.42
CA VAL A 48 -10.09 31.41 -18.61
C VAL A 48 -11.31 31.26 -19.50
N ILE A 49 -11.92 30.08 -19.49
CA ILE A 49 -13.10 29.75 -20.28
C ILE A 49 -14.24 29.41 -19.32
N GLU A 50 -15.44 29.92 -19.60
CA GLU A 50 -16.65 29.48 -18.93
C GLU A 50 -17.01 28.06 -19.38
N LYS A 51 -17.15 27.14 -18.42
CA LYS A 51 -17.30 25.70 -18.72
C LYS A 51 -18.62 25.42 -19.47
N GLU A 52 -19.71 26.12 -19.12
CA GLU A 52 -21.04 25.83 -19.60
C GLU A 52 -21.21 26.13 -21.11
N ASN A 53 -20.71 27.26 -21.57
CA ASN A 53 -20.89 27.72 -22.96
C ASN A 53 -19.59 27.82 -23.77
N GLN A 54 -18.45 27.41 -23.16
CA GLN A 54 -17.13 27.44 -23.78
C GLN A 54 -16.67 28.83 -24.25
N THR A 55 -17.18 29.88 -23.61
CA THR A 55 -16.83 31.26 -23.96
C THR A 55 -15.53 31.66 -23.24
N THR A 56 -14.58 32.22 -24.00
CA THR A 56 -13.39 32.86 -23.44
C THR A 56 -13.76 34.11 -22.64
N LEU A 57 -13.41 34.14 -21.37
CA LEU A 57 -13.71 35.23 -20.45
C LEU A 57 -12.62 36.28 -20.42
N PHE A 58 -11.37 35.86 -20.18
CA PHE A 58 -10.22 36.73 -20.16
C PHE A 58 -8.91 35.91 -20.23
N GLU A 59 -7.82 36.60 -20.51
CA GLU A 59 -6.49 36.03 -20.55
C GLU A 59 -5.78 36.25 -19.19
N LEU A 60 -5.07 35.22 -18.68
CA LEU A 60 -4.21 35.34 -17.52
C LEU A 60 -2.86 35.97 -17.95
N THR A 61 -2.35 36.90 -17.13
CA THR A 61 -1.04 37.49 -17.29
C THR A 61 0.03 36.54 -16.75
N ARG A 62 1.09 36.30 -17.53
CA ARG A 62 2.26 35.56 -17.08
C ARG A 62 3.08 36.43 -16.10
N LEU A 63 3.12 36.02 -14.83
CA LEU A 63 3.82 36.74 -13.77
C LEU A 63 5.28 36.28 -13.60
N ASP A 64 5.60 35.04 -14.01
CA ASP A 64 6.91 34.44 -13.91
C ASP A 64 7.22 33.58 -15.13
N GLU A 65 8.42 33.66 -15.67
CA GLU A 65 8.87 32.93 -16.85
C GLU A 65 8.82 31.38 -16.68
N ARG A 66 8.85 30.91 -15.44
CA ARG A 66 8.73 29.48 -15.10
C ARG A 66 7.30 28.94 -15.20
N GLY A 67 6.32 29.78 -15.57
CA GLY A 67 4.94 29.39 -15.88
C GLY A 67 3.93 29.67 -14.78
N PHE A 68 4.10 30.74 -14.01
CA PHE A 68 3.07 31.22 -13.08
C PHE A 68 2.22 32.31 -13.74
N PHE A 69 0.89 32.09 -13.74
CA PHE A 69 -0.10 32.97 -14.37
C PHE A 69 -1.13 33.45 -13.35
N ALA A 70 -1.62 34.69 -13.52
CA ALA A 70 -2.73 35.20 -12.73
C ALA A 70 -3.53 36.25 -13.51
N GLY A 71 -4.82 36.39 -13.17
CA GLY A 71 -5.67 37.41 -13.76
C GLY A 71 -6.94 37.66 -12.94
N VAL A 72 -7.49 38.86 -13.06
CA VAL A 72 -8.72 39.28 -12.38
C VAL A 72 -9.90 39.10 -13.32
N ALA A 73 -10.93 38.41 -12.82
CA ALA A 73 -12.18 38.27 -13.55
C ALA A 73 -12.88 39.64 -13.74
N PRO A 74 -13.68 39.81 -14.80
CA PRO A 74 -14.51 41.04 -14.98
C PRO A 74 -15.39 41.32 -13.76
N LYS A 75 -15.48 42.57 -13.35
CA LYS A 75 -16.06 43.08 -12.08
C LYS A 75 -17.48 42.64 -11.69
N THR A 76 -18.19 41.91 -12.49
CA THR A 76 -19.60 41.52 -12.31
C THR A 76 -19.80 40.04 -12.02
N ARG A 77 -18.71 39.31 -11.65
CA ARG A 77 -18.81 37.85 -11.43
C ARG A 77 -18.55 37.46 -9.97
N ASP A 78 -19.42 36.60 -9.48
CA ASP A 78 -19.20 35.77 -8.31
C ASP A 78 -18.34 34.56 -8.68
N PHE A 79 -18.10 33.64 -7.75
CA PHE A 79 -17.46 32.35 -8.04
C PHE A 79 -18.21 31.59 -9.13
N PHE A 80 -17.48 31.04 -10.12
CA PHE A 80 -18.04 30.36 -11.28
C PHE A 80 -17.23 29.14 -11.67
N VAL A 81 -17.86 28.24 -12.42
CA VAL A 81 -17.16 27.03 -12.93
C VAL A 81 -16.44 27.38 -14.21
N TYR A 82 -15.15 27.12 -14.25
CA TYR A 82 -14.27 27.46 -15.37
C TYR A 82 -13.37 26.30 -15.77
N GLN A 83 -12.78 26.46 -16.95
CA GLN A 83 -11.69 25.66 -17.50
C GLN A 83 -10.58 26.60 -17.93
N LEU A 84 -9.39 26.06 -18.19
CA LEU A 84 -8.25 26.80 -18.71
C LEU A 84 -7.95 26.33 -20.14
N GLN A 85 -7.93 27.26 -21.09
CA GLN A 85 -7.36 27.02 -22.41
C GLN A 85 -5.91 27.43 -22.38
N VAL A 86 -5.03 26.44 -22.48
CA VAL A 86 -3.58 26.60 -22.36
C VAL A 86 -2.93 26.40 -23.71
N TYR A 87 -1.98 27.27 -24.04
CA TYR A 87 -1.18 27.19 -25.26
C TYR A 87 0.26 26.81 -24.93
N TRP A 88 0.74 25.73 -25.52
CA TRP A 88 2.14 25.29 -25.53
C TRP A 88 2.67 25.43 -26.97
N GLY A 89 3.35 26.53 -27.25
CA GLY A 89 3.77 26.89 -28.61
C GLY A 89 2.58 27.12 -29.53
N LYS A 90 2.37 26.26 -30.53
CA LYS A 90 1.25 26.35 -31.48
C LYS A 90 0.05 25.47 -31.09
N GLU A 91 0.24 24.55 -30.17
CA GLU A 91 -0.81 23.64 -29.71
C GLU A 91 -1.58 24.26 -28.55
N SER A 92 -2.88 23.99 -28.49
CA SER A 92 -3.71 24.40 -27.38
C SER A 92 -4.58 23.25 -26.87
N GLN A 93 -4.80 23.23 -25.57
CA GLN A 93 -5.65 22.26 -24.90
C GLN A 93 -6.55 22.95 -23.88
N ILE A 94 -7.79 22.47 -23.76
CA ILE A 94 -8.69 22.85 -22.66
C ILE A 94 -8.54 21.84 -21.54
N ILE A 95 -8.15 22.33 -20.37
CA ILE A 95 -7.94 21.52 -19.18
C ILE A 95 -8.88 21.95 -18.05
N GLU A 96 -9.23 21.02 -17.18
CA GLU A 96 -9.80 21.34 -15.88
C GLU A 96 -8.69 21.84 -14.95
N ASP A 97 -8.96 22.83 -14.14
CA ASP A 97 -8.01 23.26 -13.09
C ASP A 97 -8.15 22.36 -11.87
N PRO A 98 -7.12 21.57 -11.47
CA PRO A 98 -7.21 20.72 -10.30
C PRO A 98 -7.36 21.50 -8.99
N TYR A 99 -6.96 22.76 -8.96
CA TYR A 99 -6.98 23.59 -7.74
C TYR A 99 -8.34 24.27 -7.46
N ARG A 100 -9.36 24.00 -8.30
CA ARG A 100 -10.74 24.44 -8.04
C ARG A 100 -11.53 23.48 -7.14
N TYR A 101 -11.03 22.25 -6.89
CA TYR A 101 -11.75 21.23 -6.16
C TYR A 101 -11.48 21.32 -4.64
N HIS A 102 -12.54 21.11 -3.86
CA HIS A 102 -12.46 21.13 -2.40
C HIS A 102 -11.72 19.90 -1.84
N PRO A 103 -11.23 19.96 -0.58
CA PRO A 103 -10.74 18.78 0.11
C PRO A 103 -11.83 17.70 0.19
N MET A 104 -11.45 16.45 -0.01
CA MET A 104 -12.39 15.32 0.00
C MET A 104 -12.16 14.38 1.19
N ILE A 105 -10.99 14.46 1.85
CA ILE A 105 -10.78 13.77 3.12
C ILE A 105 -11.51 14.55 4.22
N ASN A 106 -12.37 13.85 4.96
CA ASN A 106 -13.12 14.46 6.06
C ASN A 106 -12.34 14.43 7.39
N ASP A 107 -12.79 15.19 8.38
CA ASP A 107 -12.13 15.30 9.68
C ASP A 107 -12.14 13.99 10.48
N LEU A 108 -13.17 13.16 10.32
CA LEU A 108 -13.26 11.86 10.97
C LEU A 108 -12.19 10.90 10.44
N ASP A 109 -12.02 10.81 9.12
CA ASP A 109 -10.99 9.97 8.50
C ASP A 109 -9.59 10.40 8.94
N GLN A 110 -9.33 11.72 8.97
CA GLN A 110 -8.07 12.27 9.44
C GLN A 110 -7.79 11.90 10.90
N TRP A 111 -8.80 11.99 11.77
CA TRP A 111 -8.69 11.63 13.17
C TRP A 111 -8.44 10.13 13.35
N LEU A 112 -9.20 9.27 12.66
CA LEU A 112 -9.05 7.81 12.70
C LEU A 112 -7.67 7.35 12.22
N LEU A 113 -7.12 8.00 11.19
CA LEU A 113 -5.76 7.75 10.70
C LEU A 113 -4.71 8.06 11.77
N SER A 114 -4.80 9.24 12.38
CA SER A 114 -3.84 9.70 13.39
C SER A 114 -3.91 8.89 14.69
N GLU A 115 -5.11 8.42 15.06
CA GLU A 115 -5.31 7.56 16.23
C GLU A 115 -4.89 6.10 15.96
N GLY A 116 -4.90 5.67 14.69
CA GLY A 116 -4.56 4.30 14.29
C GLY A 116 -5.71 3.30 14.44
N SER A 117 -6.95 3.77 14.47
CA SER A 117 -8.16 2.95 14.60
C SER A 117 -8.97 2.82 13.31
N PHE A 118 -8.49 3.40 12.21
CA PHE A 118 -9.17 3.33 10.92
C PHE A 118 -9.13 1.89 10.36
N LEU A 119 -10.28 1.24 10.28
CA LEU A 119 -10.35 -0.17 9.83
C LEU A 119 -9.92 -0.34 8.37
N ARG A 120 -10.32 0.59 7.50
CA ARG A 120 -10.13 0.50 6.04
C ARG A 120 -9.48 1.76 5.44
N PRO A 121 -8.27 2.15 5.87
CA PRO A 121 -7.60 3.34 5.33
C PRO A 121 -7.33 3.23 3.83
N TYR A 122 -7.28 2.04 3.25
CA TYR A 122 -7.18 1.80 1.82
C TYR A 122 -8.43 2.23 1.02
N GLU A 123 -9.54 2.56 1.65
CA GLU A 123 -10.70 3.20 0.99
C GLU A 123 -10.52 4.72 0.86
N VAL A 124 -9.54 5.28 1.55
CA VAL A 124 -9.26 6.72 1.59
C VAL A 124 -7.88 7.04 1.03
N LEU A 125 -6.83 6.36 1.49
CA LEU A 125 -5.44 6.58 1.05
C LEU A 125 -5.15 5.82 -0.25
N GLY A 126 -4.21 6.33 -1.04
CA GLY A 126 -3.88 5.80 -2.36
C GLY A 126 -4.51 6.62 -3.49
N ALA A 127 -4.73 5.99 -4.64
CA ALA A 127 -5.29 6.58 -5.85
C ALA A 127 -6.69 6.03 -6.11
N HIS A 128 -7.72 6.87 -5.94
CA HIS A 128 -9.13 6.48 -6.10
C HIS A 128 -9.77 7.15 -7.29
N PHE A 129 -10.27 6.34 -8.24
CA PHE A 129 -11.06 6.84 -9.36
C PHE A 129 -12.44 7.24 -8.87
N ILE A 130 -12.78 8.52 -9.02
CA ILE A 130 -14.03 9.10 -8.52
C ILE A 130 -14.59 10.12 -9.51
N GLU A 131 -15.84 10.54 -9.29
CA GLU A 131 -16.45 11.68 -9.95
C GLU A 131 -16.61 12.83 -8.96
N CYS A 132 -16.16 14.03 -9.35
CA CYS A 132 -16.31 15.25 -8.58
C CYS A 132 -16.81 16.37 -9.48
N ASP A 133 -17.90 17.05 -9.09
CA ASP A 133 -18.56 18.12 -9.87
C ASP A 133 -18.83 17.73 -11.33
N GLY A 134 -19.28 16.48 -11.57
CA GLY A 134 -19.55 15.93 -12.89
C GLY A 134 -18.30 15.71 -13.76
N VAL A 135 -17.12 15.62 -13.14
CA VAL A 135 -15.85 15.32 -13.82
C VAL A 135 -15.23 14.08 -13.21
N SER A 136 -15.04 13.05 -14.02
CA SER A 136 -14.32 11.85 -13.61
C SER A 136 -12.82 12.13 -13.54
N GLY A 137 -12.15 11.53 -12.57
CA GLY A 137 -10.72 11.69 -12.36
C GLY A 137 -10.22 10.81 -11.21
N VAL A 138 -9.02 11.08 -10.72
CA VAL A 138 -8.40 10.33 -9.64
C VAL A 138 -8.07 11.25 -8.48
N ASN A 139 -8.51 10.88 -7.29
CA ASN A 139 -8.08 11.52 -6.05
C ASN A 139 -6.90 10.76 -5.44
N PHE A 140 -5.77 11.42 -5.34
CA PHE A 140 -4.52 10.90 -4.78
C PHE A 140 -4.37 11.36 -3.34
N ARG A 141 -4.11 10.42 -2.43
CA ARG A 141 -3.84 10.71 -1.02
C ARG A 141 -2.65 9.93 -0.51
N LEU A 142 -1.72 10.63 0.12
CA LEU A 142 -0.46 10.08 0.61
C LEU A 142 -0.18 10.55 2.04
N TRP A 143 0.17 9.64 2.94
CA TRP A 143 0.68 9.99 4.27
C TRP A 143 2.20 10.20 4.22
N ALA A 144 2.64 11.46 4.41
CA ALA A 144 4.04 11.86 4.43
C ALA A 144 4.22 13.17 5.25
N PRO A 145 4.05 13.09 6.59
CA PRO A 145 3.91 14.27 7.46
C PRO A 145 5.14 15.17 7.51
N ASN A 146 6.33 14.66 7.22
CA ASN A 146 7.57 15.42 7.31
C ASN A 146 8.07 15.93 5.94
N ALA A 147 7.39 15.60 4.84
CA ALA A 147 7.72 16.14 3.53
C ALA A 147 7.44 17.65 3.46
N LYS A 148 8.28 18.40 2.77
CA LYS A 148 8.07 19.82 2.50
C LYS A 148 7.12 20.08 1.34
N ARG A 149 7.14 19.19 0.35
CA ARG A 149 6.24 19.16 -0.80
C ARG A 149 6.00 17.72 -1.22
N VAL A 150 4.80 17.43 -1.65
CA VAL A 150 4.45 16.21 -2.39
C VAL A 150 3.79 16.63 -3.69
N SER A 151 4.19 16.02 -4.79
CA SER A 151 3.53 16.15 -6.09
C SER A 151 3.23 14.78 -6.65
N VAL A 152 2.09 14.61 -7.32
CA VAL A 152 1.85 13.39 -8.09
C VAL A 152 2.43 13.55 -9.50
N VAL A 153 3.19 12.55 -9.94
CA VAL A 153 3.81 12.50 -11.27
C VAL A 153 3.42 11.22 -11.99
N GLY A 154 3.25 11.29 -13.29
CA GLY A 154 2.84 10.14 -14.09
C GLY A 154 2.72 10.46 -15.56
N ASP A 155 2.16 9.52 -16.32
CA ASP A 155 1.97 9.64 -17.76
C ASP A 155 1.14 10.88 -18.13
N PHE A 156 0.22 11.30 -17.26
CA PHE A 156 -0.69 12.42 -17.45
C PHE A 156 -0.02 13.80 -17.33
N ASN A 157 1.20 13.89 -16.86
CA ASN A 157 1.92 15.17 -16.68
C ASN A 157 3.41 15.11 -17.03
N TYR A 158 3.80 14.15 -17.88
CA TYR A 158 5.19 13.94 -18.32
C TYR A 158 6.18 13.71 -17.17
N TRP A 159 5.71 13.19 -16.04
CA TRP A 159 6.51 12.93 -14.83
C TRP A 159 7.15 14.19 -14.23
N ASP A 160 6.53 15.36 -14.44
CA ASP A 160 7.01 16.67 -13.97
C ASP A 160 6.33 17.09 -12.67
N GLY A 161 7.03 16.99 -11.55
CA GLY A 161 6.54 17.31 -10.21
C GLY A 161 6.22 18.79 -9.97
N ARG A 162 6.57 19.69 -10.90
CA ARG A 162 6.18 21.11 -10.83
C ARG A 162 4.70 21.32 -11.12
N ARG A 163 4.06 20.36 -11.84
CA ARG A 163 2.71 20.54 -12.41
C ARG A 163 1.58 20.27 -11.44
N HIS A 164 1.74 19.30 -10.54
CA HIS A 164 0.65 18.83 -9.68
C HIS A 164 1.08 18.69 -8.21
N PRO A 165 1.52 19.79 -7.56
CA PRO A 165 1.75 19.79 -6.12
C PRO A 165 0.43 19.59 -5.37
N MET A 166 0.48 18.77 -4.31
CA MET A 166 -0.66 18.39 -3.46
C MET A 166 -0.76 19.33 -2.24
N ARG A 167 -1.95 19.41 -1.62
CA ARG A 167 -2.13 20.10 -0.33
C ARG A 167 -1.84 19.18 0.84
N LEU A 168 -1.20 19.71 1.87
CA LEU A 168 -1.05 19.03 3.16
C LEU A 168 -2.26 19.29 4.05
N HIS A 169 -2.75 18.24 4.70
CA HIS A 169 -3.64 18.31 5.86
C HIS A 169 -2.80 18.18 7.14
N PRO A 170 -2.49 19.28 7.84
CA PRO A 170 -1.52 19.26 8.94
C PRO A 170 -1.94 18.39 10.13
N SER A 171 -3.24 18.19 10.34
CA SER A 171 -3.80 17.39 11.46
C SER A 171 -3.49 15.90 11.33
N SER A 172 -3.35 15.39 10.10
CA SER A 172 -3.12 13.97 9.81
C SER A 172 -1.80 13.68 9.11
N GLY A 173 -1.14 14.71 8.55
CA GLY A 173 0.04 14.55 7.72
C GLY A 173 -0.26 13.93 6.34
N VAL A 174 -1.51 13.95 5.91
CA VAL A 174 -1.96 13.46 4.61
C VAL A 174 -1.87 14.56 3.56
N TRP A 175 -1.31 14.23 2.42
CA TRP A 175 -1.32 15.05 1.21
C TRP A 175 -2.45 14.62 0.29
N GLU A 176 -3.15 15.57 -0.34
CA GLU A 176 -4.32 15.29 -1.17
C GLU A 176 -4.33 16.13 -2.46
N LEU A 177 -4.71 15.51 -3.58
CA LEU A 177 -5.01 16.21 -4.84
C LEU A 177 -5.95 15.37 -5.71
N PHE A 178 -7.05 15.98 -6.15
CA PHE A 178 -7.89 15.41 -7.22
C PHE A 178 -7.37 15.87 -8.59
N LEU A 179 -7.07 14.93 -9.46
CA LEU A 179 -6.70 15.17 -10.86
C LEU A 179 -7.84 14.78 -11.80
N PRO A 180 -8.51 15.76 -12.39
CA PRO A 180 -9.57 15.51 -13.35
C PRO A 180 -9.01 14.86 -14.64
N LYS A 181 -9.85 14.02 -15.28
CA LYS A 181 -9.57 13.36 -16.57
C LYS A 181 -8.38 12.36 -16.54
N VAL A 182 -7.82 12.07 -15.38
CA VAL A 182 -6.88 10.94 -15.21
C VAL A 182 -7.68 9.65 -15.21
N SER A 183 -7.13 8.59 -15.81
CA SER A 183 -7.84 7.33 -16.08
C SER A 183 -7.16 6.13 -15.42
N LEU A 184 -7.94 5.06 -15.27
CA LEU A 184 -7.40 3.75 -14.87
C LEU A 184 -6.34 3.27 -15.86
N GLY A 185 -5.36 2.54 -15.34
CA GLY A 185 -4.25 1.96 -16.11
C GLY A 185 -3.04 2.88 -16.27
N GLN A 186 -3.15 4.19 -16.05
CA GLN A 186 -2.01 5.11 -16.13
C GLN A 186 -1.04 4.89 -14.98
N LEU A 187 0.24 5.12 -15.28
CA LEU A 187 1.33 4.97 -14.30
C LEU A 187 1.57 6.26 -13.52
N TYR A 188 1.92 6.12 -12.25
CA TYR A 188 2.22 7.26 -11.39
C TYR A 188 3.21 6.93 -10.28
N LYS A 189 3.79 7.98 -9.71
CA LYS A 189 4.54 8.00 -8.45
C LYS A 189 4.25 9.28 -7.68
N PHE A 190 4.71 9.32 -6.44
CA PHE A 190 4.81 10.57 -5.70
C PHE A 190 6.25 11.10 -5.76
N GLU A 191 6.41 12.36 -6.17
CA GLU A 191 7.66 13.10 -6.05
C GLU A 191 7.59 13.93 -4.76
N LEU A 192 8.49 13.64 -3.83
CA LEU A 192 8.59 14.34 -2.56
C LEU A 192 9.82 15.23 -2.55
N VAL A 193 9.69 16.42 -1.98
CA VAL A 193 10.82 17.17 -1.40
C VAL A 193 10.82 16.81 0.09
N ASP A 194 11.80 16.03 0.52
CA ASP A 194 11.86 15.49 1.87
C ASP A 194 12.17 16.57 2.92
N CYS A 195 12.17 16.22 4.20
CA CYS A 195 12.46 17.14 5.30
C CYS A 195 13.85 17.79 5.20
N HIS A 196 14.78 17.18 4.48
CA HIS A 196 16.15 17.69 4.24
C HIS A 196 16.25 18.52 2.95
N GLY A 197 15.23 18.53 2.11
CA GLY A 197 15.22 19.24 0.82
C GLY A 197 15.67 18.39 -0.37
N ASN A 198 15.81 17.08 -0.20
CA ASN A 198 16.18 16.18 -1.30
C ASN A 198 14.92 15.72 -2.06
N PHE A 199 15.07 15.54 -3.36
CA PHE A 199 14.03 14.94 -4.20
C PHE A 199 14.00 13.43 -4.05
N ARG A 200 12.79 12.87 -3.89
CA ARG A 200 12.54 11.42 -3.82
C ARG A 200 11.38 11.06 -4.72
N LEU A 201 11.52 9.95 -5.45
CA LEU A 201 10.41 9.34 -6.20
C LEU A 201 9.98 8.07 -5.47
N LYS A 202 8.75 8.05 -4.99
CA LYS A 202 8.18 6.95 -4.21
C LYS A 202 7.00 6.31 -4.93
N ALA A 203 6.94 4.99 -4.91
CA ALA A 203 5.71 4.27 -5.21
C ALA A 203 4.66 4.55 -4.13
N ASP A 204 3.39 4.40 -4.48
CA ASP A 204 2.30 4.57 -3.54
C ASP A 204 2.22 3.38 -2.58
N PRO A 205 2.32 3.58 -1.27
CA PRO A 205 2.19 2.50 -0.28
C PRO A 205 0.83 1.78 -0.32
N TYR A 206 -0.23 2.46 -0.79
CA TYR A 206 -1.59 1.92 -0.92
C TYR A 206 -1.97 1.59 -2.37
N ALA A 207 -1.00 1.48 -3.29
CA ALA A 207 -1.29 1.09 -4.67
C ALA A 207 -1.94 -0.29 -4.75
N PHE A 208 -3.05 -0.40 -5.51
CA PHE A 208 -3.74 -1.67 -5.74
C PHE A 208 -3.17 -2.45 -6.94
N SER A 209 -2.33 -1.81 -7.73
CA SER A 209 -1.63 -2.40 -8.86
C SER A 209 -0.26 -1.75 -9.05
N SER A 210 0.71 -2.52 -9.49
CA SER A 210 2.10 -2.09 -9.68
C SER A 210 2.57 -2.44 -11.08
N GLN A 211 3.51 -1.64 -11.59
CA GLN A 211 4.21 -1.95 -12.82
C GLN A 211 5.13 -3.16 -12.63
N LEU A 212 5.26 -4.00 -13.67
CA LEU A 212 6.16 -5.14 -13.64
C LEU A 212 7.62 -4.66 -13.54
N ARG A 213 8.36 -5.28 -12.62
CA ARG A 213 9.81 -5.04 -12.52
C ARG A 213 10.56 -5.23 -13.85
N PRO A 214 11.65 -4.52 -14.14
CA PRO A 214 12.45 -3.69 -13.22
C PRO A 214 11.85 -2.30 -12.94
N ASP A 215 10.77 -1.96 -13.60
CA ASP A 215 10.07 -0.70 -13.37
C ASP A 215 9.37 -0.69 -12.00
N THR A 216 9.09 0.50 -11.48
CA THR A 216 8.73 0.67 -10.07
C THR A 216 7.59 1.67 -9.85
N ALA A 217 6.81 1.96 -10.89
CA ALA A 217 5.66 2.82 -10.78
C ALA A 217 4.44 2.08 -10.20
N SER A 218 3.60 2.81 -9.52
CA SER A 218 2.25 2.39 -9.19
C SER A 218 1.36 2.55 -10.42
N GLN A 219 0.35 1.70 -10.55
CA GLN A 219 -0.64 1.80 -11.63
C GLN A 219 -2.01 2.12 -11.02
N ILE A 220 -2.69 3.10 -11.61
CA ILE A 220 -4.05 3.46 -11.18
C ILE A 220 -5.00 2.29 -11.48
N SER A 221 -5.57 1.74 -10.42
CA SER A 221 -6.51 0.62 -10.49
C SER A 221 -7.70 0.90 -9.58
N ALA A 222 -8.85 0.37 -9.92
CA ALA A 222 -10.00 0.42 -9.03
C ALA A 222 -9.72 -0.41 -7.76
N LEU A 223 -10.25 0.05 -6.64
CA LEU A 223 -10.31 -0.77 -5.42
C LEU A 223 -11.23 -1.97 -5.71
N PRO A 224 -10.76 -3.23 -5.53
CA PRO A 224 -11.62 -4.39 -5.76
C PRO A 224 -12.87 -4.40 -4.87
N ASP A 225 -13.97 -4.91 -5.38
CA ASP A 225 -15.20 -5.08 -4.59
C ASP A 225 -15.01 -6.08 -3.46
N VAL A 226 -15.81 -5.94 -2.40
CA VAL A 226 -15.82 -6.87 -1.26
C VAL A 226 -16.28 -8.26 -1.69
N VAL A 227 -15.56 -9.30 -1.27
CA VAL A 227 -15.90 -10.70 -1.46
C VAL A 227 -16.50 -11.25 -0.17
N PRO A 228 -17.80 -11.58 -0.12
CA PRO A 228 -18.43 -12.10 1.10
C PRO A 228 -17.86 -13.46 1.51
N MET A 229 -17.61 -13.64 2.80
CA MET A 229 -17.29 -14.94 3.37
C MET A 229 -18.54 -15.84 3.39
N THR A 230 -18.55 -16.92 2.59
CA THR A 230 -19.66 -17.86 2.53
C THR A 230 -19.65 -18.83 3.71
N GLU A 231 -20.81 -19.45 3.99
CA GLU A 231 -20.93 -20.45 5.05
C GLU A 231 -20.03 -21.69 4.79
N ALA A 232 -19.91 -22.11 3.53
CA ALA A 232 -19.04 -23.23 3.16
C ALA A 232 -17.56 -22.93 3.47
N ARG A 233 -17.07 -21.74 3.10
CA ARG A 233 -15.71 -21.29 3.36
C ARG A 233 -15.45 -21.17 4.87
N ARG A 234 -16.41 -20.58 5.60
CA ARG A 234 -16.36 -20.45 7.06
C ARG A 234 -16.26 -21.80 7.75
N LYS A 235 -17.09 -22.79 7.31
CA LYS A 235 -17.09 -24.14 7.84
C LYS A 235 -15.76 -24.85 7.59
N ALA A 236 -15.17 -24.71 6.39
CA ALA A 236 -13.91 -25.37 6.03
C ALA A 236 -12.73 -24.93 6.91
N ASN A 237 -12.79 -23.75 7.49
CA ASN A 237 -11.76 -23.19 8.37
C ASN A 237 -11.90 -23.59 9.85
N GLN A 238 -12.95 -24.33 10.22
CA GLN A 238 -13.16 -24.70 11.62
C GLN A 238 -12.18 -25.78 12.08
N TRP A 239 -11.75 -25.68 13.32
CA TRP A 239 -10.76 -26.59 13.92
C TRP A 239 -11.22 -28.04 14.02
N ASP A 240 -12.53 -28.33 13.93
CA ASP A 240 -13.13 -29.64 13.91
C ASP A 240 -13.36 -30.23 12.50
N GLN A 241 -12.90 -29.48 11.46
CA GLN A 241 -12.94 -29.96 10.08
C GLN A 241 -11.55 -30.43 9.63
N PRO A 242 -11.49 -31.35 8.65
CA PRO A 242 -10.22 -31.72 8.03
C PRO A 242 -9.57 -30.53 7.36
N ILE A 243 -8.32 -30.19 7.70
CA ILE A 243 -7.52 -29.16 7.05
C ILE A 243 -6.26 -29.83 6.51
N SER A 244 -6.10 -29.82 5.19
CA SER A 244 -4.90 -30.28 4.48
C SER A 244 -4.50 -29.19 3.51
N ILE A 245 -3.29 -28.65 3.65
CA ILE A 245 -2.83 -27.43 2.98
C ILE A 245 -1.78 -27.78 1.95
N TYR A 246 -1.95 -27.32 0.71
CA TYR A 246 -0.93 -27.33 -0.33
C TYR A 246 -0.25 -25.97 -0.40
N GLU A 247 0.98 -25.86 0.11
CA GLU A 247 1.79 -24.66 0.04
C GLU A 247 2.46 -24.56 -1.32
N VAL A 248 2.39 -23.40 -1.97
CA VAL A 248 2.88 -23.23 -3.34
C VAL A 248 3.49 -21.85 -3.61
N HIS A 249 4.69 -21.84 -4.21
CA HIS A 249 5.31 -20.66 -4.78
C HIS A 249 5.00 -20.58 -6.27
N LEU A 250 4.15 -19.64 -6.68
CA LEU A 250 3.64 -19.56 -8.05
C LEU A 250 4.76 -19.36 -9.09
N GLY A 251 5.82 -18.65 -8.73
CA GLY A 251 6.93 -18.36 -9.64
C GLY A 251 7.81 -19.57 -10.00
N SER A 252 7.74 -20.67 -9.25
CA SER A 252 8.55 -21.88 -9.45
C SER A 252 7.76 -23.18 -9.55
N TRP A 253 6.46 -23.18 -9.24
CA TRP A 253 5.64 -24.38 -9.27
C TRP A 253 5.56 -24.99 -10.67
N ARG A 254 5.14 -24.20 -11.64
CA ARG A 254 5.19 -24.53 -13.06
C ARG A 254 5.51 -23.29 -13.88
N ARG A 255 6.06 -23.52 -15.07
CA ARG A 255 6.43 -22.46 -16.02
C ARG A 255 5.89 -22.76 -17.41
N ASN A 256 5.71 -21.74 -18.21
CA ASN A 256 5.41 -21.89 -19.61
C ASN A 256 6.58 -22.62 -20.30
N LEU A 257 6.29 -23.76 -20.94
CA LEU A 257 7.31 -24.65 -21.52
C LEU A 257 7.96 -24.06 -22.78
N GLU A 258 7.31 -23.11 -23.45
CA GLU A 258 7.82 -22.53 -24.70
C GLU A 258 8.87 -21.44 -24.46
N ASN A 259 8.67 -20.59 -23.45
CA ASN A 259 9.50 -19.42 -23.21
C ASN A 259 10.13 -19.36 -21.80
N ASN A 260 9.82 -20.32 -20.95
CA ASN A 260 10.24 -20.40 -19.54
C ASN A 260 9.82 -19.15 -18.70
N PHE A 261 8.80 -18.42 -19.14
CA PHE A 261 8.17 -17.34 -18.34
C PHE A 261 7.23 -17.89 -17.28
N TRP A 262 6.81 -17.02 -16.36
CA TRP A 262 5.75 -17.36 -15.41
C TRP A 262 4.44 -17.63 -16.15
N LEU A 263 3.62 -18.49 -15.57
CA LEU A 263 2.22 -18.61 -15.93
C LEU A 263 1.46 -17.40 -15.36
N ASP A 264 0.44 -16.93 -16.05
CA ASP A 264 -0.48 -15.95 -15.48
C ASP A 264 -1.48 -16.59 -14.51
N TYR A 265 -2.22 -15.77 -13.74
CA TYR A 265 -3.17 -16.25 -12.74
C TYR A 265 -4.25 -17.18 -13.31
N ASP A 266 -4.72 -16.94 -14.53
CA ASP A 266 -5.73 -17.78 -15.18
C ASP A 266 -5.13 -19.13 -15.57
N GLN A 267 -3.95 -19.16 -16.16
CA GLN A 267 -3.19 -20.39 -16.51
C GLN A 267 -2.83 -21.19 -15.24
N ILE A 268 -2.42 -20.50 -14.18
CA ILE A 268 -2.16 -21.14 -12.87
C ILE A 268 -3.43 -21.82 -12.38
N GLY A 269 -4.58 -21.15 -12.46
CA GLY A 269 -5.86 -21.73 -12.04
C GLY A 269 -6.25 -22.96 -12.83
N ASP A 270 -5.98 -22.99 -14.15
CA ASP A 270 -6.26 -24.13 -15.01
C ASP A 270 -5.50 -25.40 -14.62
N GLU A 271 -4.30 -25.24 -14.08
CA GLU A 271 -3.44 -26.36 -13.71
C GLU A 271 -3.44 -26.68 -12.22
N LEU A 272 -3.38 -25.66 -11.35
CA LEU A 272 -3.23 -25.83 -9.91
C LEU A 272 -4.50 -26.35 -9.25
N ILE A 273 -5.67 -25.81 -9.61
CA ILE A 273 -6.93 -26.18 -8.94
C ILE A 273 -7.26 -27.66 -9.17
N PRO A 274 -7.24 -28.21 -10.39
CA PRO A 274 -7.46 -29.64 -10.61
C PRO A 274 -6.42 -30.53 -9.89
N TYR A 275 -5.15 -30.11 -9.87
CA TYR A 275 -4.08 -30.84 -9.20
C TYR A 275 -4.36 -30.94 -7.68
N VAL A 276 -4.71 -29.83 -7.04
CA VAL A 276 -5.00 -29.78 -5.60
C VAL A 276 -6.22 -30.65 -5.25
N GLN A 277 -7.27 -30.62 -6.11
CA GLN A 277 -8.45 -31.49 -5.95
C GLN A 277 -8.09 -32.97 -6.09
N GLU A 278 -7.32 -33.35 -7.11
CA GLU A 278 -6.89 -34.73 -7.36
C GLU A 278 -6.07 -35.26 -6.16
N MET A 279 -5.21 -34.41 -5.60
CA MET A 279 -4.38 -34.77 -4.45
C MET A 279 -5.15 -34.76 -3.11
N GLY A 280 -6.38 -34.24 -3.08
CA GLY A 280 -7.27 -34.28 -1.91
C GLY A 280 -6.93 -33.19 -0.86
N PHE A 281 -6.26 -32.11 -1.23
CA PHE A 281 -6.06 -30.98 -0.35
C PHE A 281 -7.32 -30.13 -0.21
N THR A 282 -7.52 -29.54 0.95
CA THR A 282 -8.67 -28.68 1.27
C THR A 282 -8.38 -27.20 1.13
N HIS A 283 -7.10 -26.84 1.21
CA HIS A 283 -6.62 -25.45 1.17
C HIS A 283 -5.40 -25.35 0.26
N ILE A 284 -5.25 -24.16 -0.36
CA ILE A 284 -4.00 -23.72 -0.99
C ILE A 284 -3.42 -22.61 -0.12
N GLU A 285 -2.12 -22.68 0.19
CA GLU A 285 -1.37 -21.58 0.77
C GLU A 285 -0.42 -21.01 -0.29
N PHE A 286 -0.67 -19.78 -0.70
CA PHE A 286 0.24 -19.07 -1.57
C PHE A 286 1.36 -18.43 -0.77
N LEU A 287 2.63 -18.70 -1.14
CA LEU A 287 3.75 -17.89 -0.71
C LEU A 287 3.48 -16.41 -1.04
N PRO A 288 4.19 -15.44 -0.42
CA PRO A 288 3.79 -14.04 -0.47
C PRO A 288 3.53 -13.52 -1.89
N LEU A 289 2.34 -12.96 -2.10
CA LEU A 289 1.91 -12.41 -3.39
C LEU A 289 1.81 -10.88 -3.41
N SER A 290 2.14 -10.19 -2.34
CA SER A 290 2.35 -8.75 -2.37
C SER A 290 3.48 -8.40 -3.34
N GLU A 291 3.43 -7.26 -4.03
CA GLU A 291 4.47 -6.87 -5.01
C GLU A 291 5.84 -6.73 -4.34
N PHE A 292 6.87 -7.25 -4.97
CA PHE A 292 8.25 -7.31 -4.46
C PHE A 292 9.28 -7.11 -5.56
N PRO A 293 10.46 -6.49 -5.25
CA PRO A 293 11.45 -6.12 -6.27
C PRO A 293 12.36 -7.27 -6.71
N PHE A 294 12.66 -8.22 -5.83
CA PHE A 294 13.69 -9.24 -6.03
C PHE A 294 13.11 -10.65 -6.05
N ASP A 295 13.19 -11.34 -7.19
CA ASP A 295 12.65 -12.69 -7.39
C ASP A 295 13.21 -13.73 -6.41
N GLY A 296 14.49 -13.61 -6.06
CA GLY A 296 15.16 -14.51 -5.13
C GLY A 296 14.62 -14.45 -3.71
N SER A 297 13.82 -13.43 -3.37
CA SER A 297 13.14 -13.35 -2.07
C SER A 297 11.88 -14.20 -1.99
N TRP A 298 11.38 -14.74 -3.11
CA TRP A 298 10.11 -15.49 -3.21
C TRP A 298 8.87 -14.70 -2.72
N GLY A 299 8.99 -13.38 -2.66
CA GLY A 299 7.94 -12.50 -2.13
C GLY A 299 8.12 -12.11 -0.65
N TYR A 300 9.09 -12.68 0.08
CA TYR A 300 9.33 -12.37 1.49
C TYR A 300 9.98 -11.00 1.73
N GLN A 301 10.24 -10.22 0.69
CA GLN A 301 10.70 -8.83 0.78
C GLN A 301 9.73 -7.89 0.04
N PRO A 302 8.47 -7.76 0.51
CA PRO A 302 7.44 -7.00 -0.19
C PRO A 302 7.65 -5.49 -0.04
N LEU A 303 7.26 -4.74 -1.08
CA LEU A 303 7.19 -3.28 -1.07
C LEU A 303 5.77 -2.76 -1.34
N GLY A 304 5.01 -3.45 -2.20
CA GLY A 304 3.63 -3.09 -2.53
C GLY A 304 2.63 -3.96 -1.78
N LEU A 305 2.42 -3.73 -0.48
CA LEU A 305 1.60 -4.59 0.36
C LEU A 305 0.15 -4.73 -0.10
N TYR A 306 -0.41 -3.71 -0.77
CA TYR A 306 -1.79 -3.70 -1.27
C TYR A 306 -1.92 -4.11 -2.74
N SER A 307 -0.81 -4.41 -3.41
CA SER A 307 -0.78 -4.79 -4.83
C SER A 307 -0.42 -6.27 -4.96
N PRO A 308 -1.29 -7.11 -5.54
CA PRO A 308 -0.87 -8.43 -6.00
C PRO A 308 0.29 -8.29 -7.00
N THR A 309 1.29 -9.15 -6.88
CA THR A 309 2.46 -9.07 -7.77
C THR A 309 2.06 -9.15 -9.23
N SER A 310 2.55 -8.19 -10.02
CA SER A 310 2.30 -8.08 -11.46
C SER A 310 2.98 -9.16 -12.30
N ARG A 311 3.84 -10.00 -11.69
CA ARG A 311 4.50 -11.14 -12.35
C ARG A 311 3.53 -12.12 -12.98
N PHE A 312 2.39 -12.31 -12.34
CA PHE A 312 1.39 -13.30 -12.74
C PHE A 312 0.13 -12.66 -13.33
N GLY A 313 0.14 -11.36 -13.59
CA GLY A 313 -0.96 -10.64 -14.21
C GLY A 313 -1.56 -9.53 -13.36
N THR A 314 -2.87 -9.30 -13.52
CA THR A 314 -3.58 -8.19 -12.90
C THR A 314 -4.23 -8.57 -11.56
N PRO A 315 -4.59 -7.59 -10.70
CA PRO A 315 -5.39 -7.85 -9.51
C PRO A 315 -6.69 -8.62 -9.77
N ASP A 316 -7.38 -8.33 -10.89
CA ASP A 316 -8.59 -9.07 -11.29
C ASP A 316 -8.27 -10.53 -11.66
N GLY A 317 -7.11 -10.79 -12.25
CA GLY A 317 -6.63 -12.15 -12.52
C GLY A 317 -6.46 -12.95 -11.22
N PHE A 318 -5.85 -12.34 -10.21
CA PHE A 318 -5.71 -12.98 -8.90
C PHE A 318 -7.07 -13.22 -8.23
N ARG A 319 -8.00 -12.26 -8.30
CA ARG A 319 -9.38 -12.48 -7.80
C ARG A 319 -10.05 -13.67 -8.46
N ARG A 320 -9.98 -13.79 -9.78
CA ARG A 320 -10.55 -14.95 -10.51
C ARG A 320 -9.92 -16.26 -10.08
N LEU A 321 -8.60 -16.29 -9.85
CA LEU A 321 -7.92 -17.48 -9.34
C LEU A 321 -8.51 -17.93 -7.99
N VAL A 322 -8.68 -17.00 -7.05
CA VAL A 322 -9.27 -17.28 -5.73
C VAL A 322 -10.73 -17.71 -5.85
N GLU A 323 -11.53 -17.02 -6.67
CA GLU A 323 -12.93 -17.37 -6.92
C GLU A 323 -13.08 -18.80 -7.48
N ARG A 324 -12.26 -19.16 -8.46
CA ARG A 324 -12.22 -20.52 -9.03
C ARG A 324 -11.80 -21.58 -8.00
N ALA A 325 -10.88 -21.26 -7.09
CA ALA A 325 -10.54 -22.16 -5.99
C ALA A 325 -11.76 -22.41 -5.08
N HIS A 326 -12.50 -21.35 -4.74
CA HIS A 326 -13.74 -21.46 -3.95
C HIS A 326 -14.82 -22.26 -4.66
N GLU A 327 -15.03 -22.06 -5.96
CA GLU A 327 -15.96 -22.87 -6.77
C GLU A 327 -15.60 -24.35 -6.76
N ALA A 328 -14.31 -24.66 -6.66
CA ALA A 328 -13.80 -26.02 -6.54
C ALA A 328 -13.86 -26.58 -5.09
N GLY A 329 -14.35 -25.80 -4.13
CA GLY A 329 -14.44 -26.17 -2.71
C GLY A 329 -13.11 -26.09 -1.96
N ILE A 330 -12.15 -25.31 -2.47
CA ILE A 330 -10.81 -25.13 -1.90
C ILE A 330 -10.72 -23.72 -1.29
N ASN A 331 -10.37 -23.62 -0.01
CA ASN A 331 -10.07 -22.35 0.65
C ASN A 331 -8.63 -21.88 0.33
N VAL A 332 -8.38 -20.58 0.45
CA VAL A 332 -7.11 -19.96 0.11
C VAL A 332 -6.50 -19.24 1.31
N ILE A 333 -5.26 -19.58 1.62
CA ILE A 333 -4.42 -18.94 2.64
C ILE A 333 -3.36 -18.14 1.90
N LEU A 334 -3.07 -16.93 2.41
CA LEU A 334 -1.99 -16.09 1.91
C LEU A 334 -0.89 -15.97 2.96
N ASP A 335 0.34 -16.22 2.54
CA ASP A 335 1.50 -15.92 3.35
C ASP A 335 1.72 -14.40 3.40
N TRP A 336 1.70 -13.83 4.59
CA TRP A 336 1.71 -12.39 4.85
C TRP A 336 2.94 -11.99 5.66
N VAL A 337 3.66 -10.98 5.16
CA VAL A 337 4.95 -10.54 5.70
C VAL A 337 4.84 -9.15 6.32
N PRO A 338 4.32 -9.01 7.55
CA PRO A 338 4.24 -7.73 8.25
C PRO A 338 5.49 -7.40 9.07
N GLY A 339 6.50 -8.28 9.06
CA GLY A 339 7.67 -8.18 9.92
C GLY A 339 8.69 -7.15 9.44
N HIS A 340 8.90 -7.08 8.15
CA HIS A 340 10.00 -6.33 7.56
C HIS A 340 9.78 -5.99 6.08
N PHE A 341 10.64 -5.13 5.53
CA PHE A 341 10.62 -4.74 4.12
C PHE A 341 12.02 -4.35 3.62
N PRO A 342 12.32 -4.48 2.31
CA PRO A 342 13.62 -4.13 1.77
C PRO A 342 13.84 -2.62 1.70
N SER A 343 15.12 -2.20 1.61
CA SER A 343 15.53 -0.78 1.65
C SER A 343 15.55 -0.09 0.29
N ASP A 344 14.87 -0.64 -0.73
CA ASP A 344 14.77 -0.05 -2.07
C ASP A 344 14.25 1.38 -2.02
N THR A 345 14.91 2.27 -2.74
CA THR A 345 14.69 3.72 -2.65
C THR A 345 13.30 4.19 -3.09
N HIS A 346 12.65 3.44 -3.97
CA HIS A 346 11.28 3.72 -4.42
C HIS A 346 10.20 3.23 -3.46
N GLY A 347 10.57 2.37 -2.48
CA GLY A 347 9.68 1.79 -1.48
C GLY A 347 9.57 2.63 -0.20
N LEU A 348 9.32 1.93 0.92
CA LEU A 348 8.97 2.55 2.19
C LEU A 348 10.16 3.16 2.95
N ALA A 349 11.39 2.71 2.68
CA ALA A 349 12.59 3.13 3.40
C ALA A 349 12.81 4.65 3.36
N ALA A 350 13.00 5.28 4.52
CA ALA A 350 13.21 6.71 4.68
C ALA A 350 12.22 7.54 3.83
N PHE A 351 10.93 7.22 3.93
CA PHE A 351 9.92 7.60 2.94
C PHE A 351 9.85 9.10 2.67
N ASP A 352 9.74 9.92 3.70
CA ASP A 352 9.70 11.39 3.64
C ASP A 352 11.01 12.05 4.09
N GLY A 353 12.09 11.29 4.10
CA GLY A 353 13.41 11.69 4.61
C GLY A 353 13.66 11.29 6.06
N THR A 354 12.65 10.77 6.73
CA THR A 354 12.73 10.23 8.09
C THR A 354 12.49 8.72 8.10
N ALA A 355 12.79 8.04 9.20
CA ALA A 355 12.37 6.68 9.45
C ALA A 355 10.85 6.67 9.73
N LEU A 356 10.05 6.77 8.65
CA LEU A 356 8.61 6.95 8.75
C LEU A 356 7.89 5.63 9.06
N TYR A 357 8.21 4.56 8.33
CA TYR A 357 7.64 3.23 8.49
C TYR A 357 8.49 2.33 9.38
N GLU A 358 9.80 2.55 9.41
CA GLU A 358 10.78 1.79 10.18
C GLU A 358 11.18 2.47 11.49
N HIS A 359 11.88 1.73 12.37
CA HIS A 359 12.58 2.32 13.51
C HIS A 359 13.86 3.03 13.06
N ALA A 360 14.17 4.18 13.66
CA ALA A 360 15.34 4.97 13.32
C ALA A 360 16.67 4.34 13.82
N ASP A 361 16.65 3.67 14.99
CA ASP A 361 17.82 2.98 15.52
C ASP A 361 17.95 1.59 14.88
N PRO A 362 19.07 1.28 14.20
CA PRO A 362 19.25 -0.01 13.54
C PRO A 362 19.23 -1.21 14.49
N ARG A 363 19.46 -1.01 15.80
CA ARG A 363 19.33 -2.07 16.82
C ARG A 363 17.88 -2.48 17.06
N GLU A 364 16.90 -1.71 16.58
CA GLU A 364 15.48 -2.04 16.58
C GLU A 364 14.94 -2.15 15.15
N GLY A 365 15.52 -1.42 14.19
CA GLY A 365 14.98 -1.17 12.86
C GLY A 365 15.61 -1.96 11.72
N PHE A 366 16.54 -2.88 11.96
CA PHE A 366 17.25 -3.57 10.89
C PHE A 366 17.51 -5.06 11.21
N HIS A 367 17.09 -5.95 10.31
CA HIS A 367 17.41 -7.37 10.34
C HIS A 367 18.73 -7.64 9.61
N GLN A 368 19.74 -8.11 10.32
CA GLN A 368 21.07 -8.40 9.77
C GLN A 368 21.04 -9.61 8.82
N ASP A 369 20.28 -10.67 9.14
CA ASP A 369 20.22 -11.91 8.37
C ASP A 369 19.57 -11.70 6.99
N TRP A 370 18.60 -10.81 6.89
CA TRP A 370 17.79 -10.58 5.68
C TRP A 370 18.10 -9.26 4.98
N ASN A 371 18.94 -8.41 5.60
CA ASN A 371 19.25 -7.07 5.09
C ASN A 371 17.98 -6.23 4.83
N THR A 372 17.03 -6.27 5.77
CA THR A 372 15.72 -5.61 5.67
C THR A 372 15.47 -4.68 6.84
N LEU A 373 14.58 -3.72 6.64
CA LEU A 373 14.11 -2.80 7.67
C LEU A 373 12.95 -3.41 8.46
N ILE A 374 12.83 -3.07 9.74
CA ILE A 374 11.77 -3.54 10.64
C ILE A 374 10.75 -2.42 10.81
N TYR A 375 9.46 -2.75 10.66
CA TYR A 375 8.37 -1.80 10.87
C TYR A 375 8.33 -1.28 12.31
N ASN A 376 8.03 0.01 12.46
CA ASN A 376 7.81 0.65 13.75
C ASN A 376 6.37 0.41 14.23
N TYR A 377 6.14 -0.72 14.90
CA TYR A 377 4.84 -1.10 15.44
C TYR A 377 4.32 -0.16 16.55
N GLY A 378 5.18 0.70 17.10
CA GLY A 378 4.80 1.71 18.08
C GLY A 378 4.09 2.91 17.46
N ARG A 379 4.19 3.10 16.12
CA ARG A 379 3.54 4.20 15.41
C ARG A 379 2.12 3.81 14.98
N ASN A 380 1.15 4.62 15.33
CA ASN A 380 -0.26 4.34 15.09
C ASN A 380 -0.59 4.13 13.61
N GLU A 381 -0.06 4.99 12.75
CA GLU A 381 -0.31 4.94 11.31
C GLU A 381 0.32 3.68 10.69
N VAL A 382 1.49 3.23 11.18
CA VAL A 382 2.15 2.00 10.71
C VAL A 382 1.37 0.76 11.16
N LYS A 383 0.94 0.70 12.44
CA LYS A 383 0.04 -0.37 12.93
C LYS A 383 -1.23 -0.44 12.08
N ASN A 384 -1.80 0.72 11.79
CA ASN A 384 -3.02 0.82 10.99
C ASN A 384 -2.79 0.35 9.56
N PHE A 385 -1.70 0.79 8.91
CA PHE A 385 -1.27 0.37 7.58
C PHE A 385 -1.17 -1.16 7.48
N LEU A 386 -0.48 -1.79 8.41
CA LEU A 386 -0.28 -3.25 8.41
C LEU A 386 -1.57 -4.01 8.76
N SER A 387 -2.27 -3.66 9.84
CA SER A 387 -3.47 -4.40 10.27
C SER A 387 -4.61 -4.31 9.25
N SER A 388 -4.77 -3.17 8.60
CA SER A 388 -5.76 -3.03 7.52
C SER A 388 -5.35 -3.75 6.24
N ASN A 389 -4.07 -3.95 6.01
CA ASN A 389 -3.59 -4.76 4.89
C ASN A 389 -4.02 -6.24 5.03
N ALA A 390 -3.97 -6.81 6.24
CA ALA A 390 -4.52 -8.14 6.48
C ALA A 390 -6.01 -8.22 6.14
N LEU A 391 -6.81 -7.23 6.59
CA LEU A 391 -8.24 -7.16 6.24
C LEU A 391 -8.46 -7.00 4.73
N TYR A 392 -7.66 -6.18 4.07
CA TYR A 392 -7.75 -5.95 2.62
C TYR A 392 -7.65 -7.24 1.82
N TRP A 393 -6.67 -8.10 2.11
CA TRP A 393 -6.52 -9.38 1.43
C TRP A 393 -7.73 -10.30 1.66
N ILE A 394 -8.24 -10.36 2.89
CA ILE A 394 -9.39 -11.19 3.23
C ILE A 394 -10.66 -10.67 2.55
N GLU A 395 -10.96 -9.37 2.69
CA GLU A 395 -12.25 -8.85 2.23
C GLU A 395 -12.29 -8.53 0.73
N ARG A 396 -11.15 -8.10 0.12
CA ARG A 396 -11.13 -7.65 -1.28
C ARG A 396 -10.71 -8.74 -2.26
N PHE A 397 -9.96 -9.73 -1.80
CA PHE A 397 -9.55 -10.87 -2.63
C PHE A 397 -10.20 -12.18 -2.22
N GLY A 398 -10.97 -12.20 -1.14
CA GLY A 398 -11.64 -13.41 -0.66
C GLY A 398 -10.68 -14.43 -0.03
N ILE A 399 -9.52 -13.99 0.48
CA ILE A 399 -8.58 -14.85 1.20
C ILE A 399 -9.26 -15.39 2.46
N ASP A 400 -9.13 -16.70 2.72
CA ASP A 400 -9.78 -17.39 3.83
C ASP A 400 -8.96 -17.39 5.11
N GLY A 401 -7.67 -17.16 4.96
CA GLY A 401 -6.76 -17.08 6.09
C GLY A 401 -5.42 -16.46 5.72
N ILE A 402 -4.72 -15.94 6.71
CA ILE A 402 -3.35 -15.44 6.56
C ILE A 402 -2.39 -16.25 7.43
N ARG A 403 -1.28 -16.64 6.85
CA ARG A 403 -0.13 -17.16 7.58
C ARG A 403 0.82 -16.00 7.81
N VAL A 404 1.16 -15.72 9.07
CA VAL A 404 2.05 -14.62 9.44
C VAL A 404 3.47 -15.13 9.50
N ASP A 405 4.29 -14.61 8.60
CA ASP A 405 5.71 -14.98 8.46
C ASP A 405 6.55 -14.51 9.63
N ALA A 406 7.48 -15.36 10.06
CA ALA A 406 8.56 -15.07 11.00
C ALA A 406 8.12 -14.33 12.28
N VAL A 407 7.02 -14.74 12.91
CA VAL A 407 6.48 -14.11 14.12
C VAL A 407 7.53 -13.98 15.23
N ALA A 408 8.43 -14.97 15.39
CA ALA A 408 9.54 -14.92 16.34
C ALA A 408 10.42 -13.67 16.16
N SER A 409 10.69 -13.28 14.92
CA SER A 409 11.49 -12.09 14.60
C SER A 409 10.80 -10.78 14.98
N MET A 410 9.47 -10.80 15.04
CA MET A 410 8.66 -9.64 15.42
C MET A 410 8.59 -9.49 16.94
N ILE A 411 8.35 -10.60 17.66
CA ILE A 411 8.09 -10.57 19.11
C ILE A 411 9.34 -10.48 19.98
N TYR A 412 10.53 -10.73 19.41
CA TYR A 412 11.80 -10.68 20.14
C TYR A 412 12.77 -9.67 19.55
N ARG A 413 13.20 -8.71 20.38
CA ARG A 413 14.15 -7.65 20.01
C ARG A 413 15.58 -8.17 19.82
N ASP A 414 15.92 -9.29 20.45
CA ASP A 414 17.21 -9.98 20.37
C ASP A 414 17.26 -11.08 19.28
N TYR A 415 16.22 -11.17 18.44
CA TYR A 415 16.19 -12.18 17.38
C TYR A 415 17.41 -12.05 16.44
N SER A 416 18.21 -13.13 16.32
CA SER A 416 19.46 -13.20 15.54
C SER A 416 20.48 -12.10 15.86
N ARG A 417 20.53 -11.61 17.11
CA ARG A 417 21.44 -10.55 17.53
C ARG A 417 22.29 -10.97 18.70
N ALA A 418 23.55 -10.51 18.73
CA ALA A 418 24.43 -10.67 19.85
C ALA A 418 24.09 -9.68 20.99
N GLU A 419 24.68 -9.94 22.18
CA GLU A 419 24.56 -9.00 23.29
C GLU A 419 25.12 -7.62 22.90
N GLY A 420 24.34 -6.55 23.18
CA GLY A 420 24.67 -5.16 22.83
C GLY A 420 24.21 -4.72 21.44
N GLU A 421 23.74 -5.64 20.57
CA GLU A 421 23.23 -5.33 19.22
C GLU A 421 21.72 -5.08 19.18
N TRP A 422 21.05 -5.08 20.32
CA TRP A 422 19.62 -4.84 20.45
C TRP A 422 19.31 -3.93 21.65
N ILE A 423 18.10 -3.35 21.67
CA ILE A 423 17.63 -2.46 22.73
C ILE A 423 16.55 -3.18 23.54
N PRO A 424 16.73 -3.35 24.87
CA PRO A 424 15.69 -3.91 25.72
C PRO A 424 14.39 -3.09 25.68
N ASN A 425 13.27 -3.75 25.95
CA ASN A 425 11.99 -3.04 26.11
C ASN A 425 11.99 -2.18 27.40
N LYS A 426 10.95 -1.39 27.60
CA LYS A 426 10.83 -0.46 28.74
C LYS A 426 10.90 -1.12 30.12
N TYR A 427 10.82 -2.44 30.21
CA TYR A 427 10.94 -3.22 31.44
C TYR A 427 12.28 -3.97 31.54
N GLY A 428 13.17 -3.79 30.56
CA GLY A 428 14.47 -4.46 30.50
C GLY A 428 14.43 -5.86 29.86
N GLY A 429 13.29 -6.30 29.36
CA GLY A 429 13.11 -7.59 28.72
C GLY A 429 13.42 -7.55 27.22
N ARG A 430 13.44 -8.73 26.61
CA ARG A 430 13.74 -8.92 25.18
C ARG A 430 12.50 -8.88 24.28
N GLU A 431 11.32 -8.96 24.85
CA GLU A 431 10.06 -8.96 24.11
C GLU A 431 9.80 -7.60 23.48
N ASN A 432 9.40 -7.59 22.19
CA ASN A 432 8.93 -6.41 21.51
C ASN A 432 7.43 -6.21 21.82
N LEU A 433 7.16 -5.39 22.83
CA LEU A 433 5.80 -5.20 23.36
C LEU A 433 4.88 -4.56 22.34
N GLU A 434 5.40 -3.68 21.50
CA GLU A 434 4.67 -3.00 20.45
C GLU A 434 4.25 -3.99 19.32
N ALA A 435 5.13 -4.91 18.94
CA ALA A 435 4.82 -5.96 17.97
C ALA A 435 3.82 -6.99 18.54
N ILE A 436 3.96 -7.36 19.81
CA ILE A 436 3.00 -8.24 20.50
C ILE A 436 1.60 -7.62 20.51
N GLU A 437 1.49 -6.34 20.85
CA GLU A 437 0.21 -5.61 20.85
C GLU A 437 -0.36 -5.48 19.44
N PHE A 438 0.49 -5.21 18.44
CA PHE A 438 0.10 -5.18 17.03
C PHE A 438 -0.50 -6.52 16.58
N LEU A 439 0.15 -7.65 16.89
CA LEU A 439 -0.33 -8.99 16.52
C LEU A 439 -1.68 -9.32 17.19
N LYS A 440 -1.82 -9.01 18.48
CA LYS A 440 -3.09 -9.18 19.22
C LYS A 440 -4.21 -8.37 18.58
N HIS A 441 -3.94 -7.11 18.29
CA HIS A 441 -4.91 -6.20 17.68
C HIS A 441 -5.30 -6.64 16.26
N THR A 442 -4.33 -7.08 15.47
CA THR A 442 -4.58 -7.58 14.11
C THR A 442 -5.44 -8.84 14.13
N ASN A 443 -5.13 -9.81 14.99
CA ASN A 443 -5.93 -11.01 15.14
C ASN A 443 -7.36 -10.70 15.64
N TRP A 444 -7.49 -9.78 16.59
CA TRP A 444 -8.79 -9.31 17.03
C TRP A 444 -9.59 -8.67 15.88
N LYS A 445 -8.98 -7.81 15.06
CA LYS A 445 -9.63 -7.22 13.87
C LYS A 445 -10.09 -8.29 12.90
N ILE A 446 -9.24 -9.27 12.56
CA ILE A 446 -9.59 -10.35 11.65
C ILE A 446 -10.82 -11.12 12.18
N HIS A 447 -10.81 -11.51 13.44
CA HIS A 447 -11.89 -12.32 14.01
C HIS A 447 -13.19 -11.53 14.19
N SER A 448 -13.14 -10.23 14.52
CA SER A 448 -14.32 -9.40 14.70
C SER A 448 -14.96 -8.96 13.38
N GLU A 449 -14.14 -8.59 12.38
CA GLU A 449 -14.62 -8.04 11.11
C GLU A 449 -14.88 -9.14 10.07
N MET A 450 -14.07 -10.20 10.08
CA MET A 450 -14.04 -11.24 9.04
C MET A 450 -14.32 -12.61 9.65
N GLN A 451 -15.53 -12.79 10.19
CA GLN A 451 -15.94 -14.02 10.85
C GLN A 451 -15.76 -15.26 9.96
N GLY A 452 -14.95 -16.21 10.43
CA GLY A 452 -14.60 -17.42 9.71
C GLY A 452 -13.27 -17.38 8.96
N ALA A 453 -12.63 -16.22 8.85
CA ALA A 453 -11.23 -16.15 8.43
C ALA A 453 -10.32 -16.63 9.56
N ILE A 454 -9.17 -17.23 9.19
CA ILE A 454 -8.19 -17.74 10.15
C ILE A 454 -6.86 -17.00 10.05
N SER A 455 -6.16 -16.95 11.18
CA SER A 455 -4.77 -16.50 11.25
C SER A 455 -3.87 -17.63 11.78
N ILE A 456 -2.70 -17.79 11.16
CA ILE A 456 -1.76 -18.87 11.42
C ILE A 456 -0.40 -18.25 11.73
N ALA A 457 0.22 -18.62 12.84
CA ALA A 457 1.54 -18.10 13.19
C ALA A 457 2.66 -19.04 12.72
N GLU A 458 3.66 -18.51 12.02
CA GLU A 458 4.97 -19.16 11.98
C GLU A 458 5.78 -18.69 13.19
N GLU A 459 5.75 -19.51 14.23
CA GLU A 459 6.44 -19.22 15.50
C GLU A 459 6.96 -20.52 16.11
N SER A 460 8.28 -20.63 16.30
CA SER A 460 8.94 -21.86 16.73
C SER A 460 9.66 -21.74 18.09
N THR A 461 9.51 -20.60 18.77
CA THR A 461 10.16 -20.37 20.06
C THR A 461 9.31 -20.90 21.22
N SER A 462 9.79 -20.72 22.44
CA SER A 462 9.09 -21.05 23.68
C SER A 462 8.09 -19.98 24.12
N PHE A 463 7.70 -19.03 23.25
CA PHE A 463 6.69 -18.02 23.58
C PHE A 463 5.36 -18.68 23.90
N GLY A 464 4.84 -18.42 25.10
CA GLY A 464 3.61 -19.03 25.57
C GLY A 464 2.34 -18.35 25.01
N GLY A 465 1.31 -19.16 24.72
CA GLY A 465 -0.02 -18.63 24.41
C GLY A 465 -0.18 -18.03 23.01
N VAL A 466 0.60 -18.46 22.01
CA VAL A 466 0.46 -17.99 20.62
C VAL A 466 -0.98 -18.11 20.12
N THR A 467 -1.63 -19.27 20.39
CA THR A 467 -3.00 -19.57 19.97
C THR A 467 -4.04 -19.35 21.09
N HIS A 468 -3.63 -18.87 22.25
CA HIS A 468 -4.60 -18.52 23.29
C HIS A 468 -5.31 -17.19 22.93
N PRO A 469 -6.60 -17.05 23.31
CA PRO A 469 -7.31 -15.80 23.16
C PRO A 469 -6.57 -14.61 23.77
N SER A 470 -6.67 -13.45 23.14
CA SER A 470 -5.98 -12.23 23.59
C SER A 470 -6.43 -11.77 24.99
N GLU A 471 -7.71 -12.00 25.35
CA GLU A 471 -8.26 -11.72 26.68
C GLU A 471 -7.56 -12.55 27.77
N ASN A 472 -7.02 -13.71 27.43
CA ASN A 472 -6.27 -14.60 28.34
C ASN A 472 -4.76 -14.40 28.24
N GLY A 473 -4.32 -13.28 27.65
CA GLY A 473 -2.90 -12.93 27.51
C GLY A 473 -2.18 -13.53 26.29
N GLY A 474 -2.86 -14.31 25.46
CA GLY A 474 -2.33 -14.90 24.23
C GLY A 474 -2.23 -13.91 23.09
N LEU A 475 -1.69 -14.37 21.93
CA LEU A 475 -1.60 -13.57 20.70
C LEU A 475 -2.89 -13.63 19.85
N GLY A 476 -3.77 -14.61 20.09
CA GLY A 476 -5.06 -14.73 19.42
C GLY A 476 -5.04 -15.42 18.05
N PHE A 477 -3.95 -16.09 17.67
CA PHE A 477 -3.92 -16.87 16.44
C PHE A 477 -4.85 -18.11 16.53
N ASN A 478 -5.45 -18.51 15.40
CA ASN A 478 -6.22 -19.74 15.34
C ASN A 478 -5.31 -20.98 15.36
N PHE A 479 -4.21 -20.91 14.62
CA PHE A 479 -3.26 -22.02 14.47
C PHE A 479 -1.82 -21.53 14.58
N LYS A 480 -0.93 -22.48 14.81
CA LYS A 480 0.52 -22.29 14.80
C LYS A 480 1.18 -23.42 14.04
N TRP A 481 2.13 -23.13 13.16
CA TRP A 481 2.97 -24.16 12.52
C TRP A 481 3.82 -24.88 13.56
N ASN A 482 3.76 -26.21 13.59
CA ASN A 482 4.61 -27.03 14.46
C ASN A 482 5.94 -27.33 13.75
N MET A 483 6.88 -26.40 13.85
CA MET A 483 8.22 -26.51 13.23
C MET A 483 9.03 -27.68 13.83
N GLY A 484 8.80 -28.04 15.09
CA GLY A 484 9.42 -29.21 15.72
C GLY A 484 9.02 -30.50 15.03
N TRP A 485 7.70 -30.70 14.83
CA TRP A 485 7.17 -31.84 14.07
C TRP A 485 7.71 -31.87 12.64
N MET A 486 7.77 -30.74 11.98
CA MET A 486 8.32 -30.62 10.62
C MET A 486 9.78 -31.10 10.58
N ASN A 487 10.64 -30.57 11.44
CA ASN A 487 12.08 -30.94 11.49
C ASN A 487 12.28 -32.44 11.79
N ASP A 488 11.54 -32.97 12.77
CA ASP A 488 11.62 -34.38 13.15
C ASP A 488 11.15 -35.30 12.03
N THR A 489 10.03 -34.94 11.37
CA THR A 489 9.48 -35.68 10.23
C THR A 489 10.45 -35.68 9.05
N LEU A 490 10.98 -34.52 8.65
CA LEU A 490 11.95 -34.41 7.57
C LEU A 490 13.24 -35.21 7.89
N SER A 491 13.77 -35.06 9.11
CA SER A 491 14.94 -35.83 9.55
C SER A 491 14.71 -37.35 9.50
N TYR A 492 13.52 -37.78 9.89
CA TYR A 492 13.13 -39.20 9.82
C TYR A 492 13.00 -39.68 8.36
N MET A 493 12.32 -38.90 7.52
CA MET A 493 12.08 -39.27 6.11
C MET A 493 13.34 -39.28 5.25
N GLN A 494 14.35 -38.47 5.59
CA GLN A 494 15.66 -38.47 4.93
C GLN A 494 16.48 -39.72 5.20
N LYS A 495 16.17 -40.50 6.26
CA LYS A 495 16.87 -41.75 6.54
C LYS A 495 16.49 -42.82 5.53
N ASP A 496 17.47 -43.65 5.14
CA ASP A 496 17.20 -44.85 4.37
C ASP A 496 16.13 -45.71 5.10
N PRO A 497 15.13 -46.22 4.41
CA PRO A 497 14.04 -46.99 5.00
C PRO A 497 14.47 -48.10 5.94
N VAL A 498 15.63 -48.76 5.70
CA VAL A 498 16.17 -49.83 6.54
C VAL A 498 16.55 -49.35 7.94
N TYR A 499 16.88 -48.07 8.12
CA TYR A 499 17.24 -47.47 9.40
C TYR A 499 16.07 -46.83 10.14
N ARG A 500 14.94 -46.56 9.49
CA ARG A 500 13.79 -45.82 10.07
C ARG A 500 13.24 -46.53 11.31
N GLN A 501 13.26 -47.87 11.35
CA GLN A 501 12.79 -48.67 12.49
C GLN A 501 13.52 -48.34 13.82
N TYR A 502 14.74 -47.81 13.76
CA TYR A 502 15.53 -47.45 14.94
C TYR A 502 15.31 -46.00 15.38
N HIS A 503 14.51 -45.23 14.63
CA HIS A 503 14.28 -43.80 14.84
C HIS A 503 12.82 -43.45 15.03
N HIS A 504 11.96 -44.44 15.36
CA HIS A 504 10.50 -44.27 15.48
C HIS A 504 10.12 -43.15 16.46
N ASN A 505 10.91 -42.92 17.51
CA ASN A 505 10.63 -41.86 18.48
C ASN A 505 10.68 -40.45 17.88
N GLN A 506 11.36 -40.25 16.76
CA GLN A 506 11.34 -38.95 16.06
C GLN A 506 9.95 -38.61 15.51
N MET A 507 9.16 -39.62 15.13
CA MET A 507 7.79 -39.43 14.63
C MET A 507 6.77 -39.22 15.74
N THR A 508 7.05 -39.70 16.96
CA THR A 508 6.08 -39.71 18.07
C THR A 508 6.29 -38.58 19.06
N PHE A 509 7.48 -37.98 19.10
CA PHE A 509 7.80 -36.94 20.08
C PHE A 509 7.18 -35.57 19.71
N GLY A 510 6.97 -35.30 18.42
CA GLY A 510 6.42 -34.04 17.93
C GLY A 510 4.90 -33.99 17.80
N MET A 511 4.20 -35.08 18.14
CA MET A 511 2.73 -35.18 18.07
C MET A 511 2.04 -34.75 19.37
#